data_70e95a1ded8cfdbf8e39a1bcff40c7b9
#
_entry.id   70e95a1ded8cfdbf8e39a1bcff40c7b9
#
_cell.length_a   1.000
_cell.length_b   1.000
_cell.length_c   1.000
_cell.angle_alpha   90.00
_cell.angle_beta   90.00
_cell.angle_gamma   90.00
#
_symmetry.space_group_name_H-M   'P 1'
#
loop_
_entity.id
_entity.type
_entity.pdbx_description
1 polymer ?
#
loop_
_entity_poly.entity_id
_entity_poly.type
_entity_poly.pdbx_seq_one_letter_code
_entity_poly.pdbx_strand_id
1 'polypeptide(L)'
;VLSSVMIQGCIEKAESITRGGAKYNSSCWSAVGLIDLADSLSVIRQFVYDEKKTSMETLIDALKNDWQGHEALRKNGRFFGNNDEHTDELVNRLIADLDALANKRAPLRGGRFLFGCYIGYNSAHISMGLRTGATPNGRRRGDALTAGIIAEPGMDKNGLTSYLASAARLN
;
A
#
# COMPACT_ATOMS: atom_id res chain seq x y z
N VAL A 1 23.46 -19.86 9.65
CA VAL A 1 23.72 -21.30 9.77
C VAL A 1 22.94 -21.93 10.91
N LEU A 2 22.96 -21.37 12.14
CA LEU A 2 22.23 -21.94 13.27
C LEU A 2 20.70 -22.04 13.01
N SER A 3 20.09 -21.04 12.40
CA SER A 3 18.67 -21.04 12.04
C SER A 3 18.29 -22.18 11.10
N SER A 4 19.20 -22.59 10.20
CA SER A 4 18.93 -23.67 9.24
C SER A 4 18.76 -25.03 9.92
N VAL A 5 19.45 -25.27 11.04
CA VAL A 5 19.35 -26.54 11.78
C VAL A 5 17.96 -26.72 12.42
N MET A 6 17.26 -25.61 12.69
CA MET A 6 15.93 -25.61 13.30
C MET A 6 14.78 -25.67 12.28
N ILE A 7 15.09 -25.61 10.97
CA ILE A 7 14.09 -25.54 9.90
C ILE A 7 14.03 -26.89 9.17
N GLN A 8 12.84 -27.48 9.11
CA GLN A 8 12.60 -28.74 8.42
C GLN A 8 13.00 -28.68 6.95
N GLY A 9 13.73 -29.67 6.49
CA GLY A 9 14.22 -29.79 5.11
C GLY A 9 15.66 -29.35 4.93
N CYS A 10 16.18 -28.48 5.79
CA CYS A 10 17.55 -27.96 5.64
C CYS A 10 18.62 -29.02 5.91
N ILE A 11 18.42 -29.86 6.95
CA ILE A 11 19.36 -30.92 7.31
C ILE A 11 19.31 -32.01 6.25
N GLU A 12 18.11 -32.46 5.88
CA GLU A 12 17.88 -33.53 4.91
C GLU A 12 18.46 -33.16 3.53
N LYS A 13 18.40 -31.91 3.12
CA LYS A 13 18.96 -31.45 1.86
C LYS A 13 20.42 -31.00 1.95
N ALA A 14 20.98 -30.97 3.16
CA ALA A 14 22.30 -30.38 3.43
C ALA A 14 22.42 -28.94 2.89
N GLU A 15 21.31 -28.18 2.96
CA GLU A 15 21.21 -26.85 2.35
C GLU A 15 20.71 -25.80 3.33
N SER A 16 21.29 -24.58 3.25
CA SER A 16 20.90 -23.47 4.10
C SER A 16 19.50 -22.93 3.75
N ILE A 17 18.79 -22.40 4.76
CA ILE A 17 17.53 -21.68 4.58
C ILE A 17 17.64 -20.55 3.55
N THR A 18 18.79 -19.91 3.46
CA THR A 18 19.04 -18.82 2.50
C THR A 18 19.19 -19.30 1.05
N ARG A 19 19.42 -20.60 0.86
CA ARG A 19 19.55 -21.24 -0.47
C ARG A 19 18.34 -22.10 -0.85
N GLY A 20 17.29 -22.12 -0.03
CA GLY A 20 16.10 -22.91 -0.32
C GLY A 20 16.07 -24.29 0.32
N GLY A 21 16.91 -24.55 1.34
CA GLY A 21 16.93 -25.80 2.08
C GLY A 21 15.62 -26.12 2.80
N ALA A 22 14.84 -25.12 3.21
CA ALA A 22 13.57 -25.33 3.87
C ALA A 22 12.60 -26.19 3.05
N LYS A 23 11.73 -26.95 3.74
CA LYS A 23 10.67 -27.73 3.09
C LYS A 23 9.69 -26.84 2.32
N TYR A 24 9.34 -25.72 2.89
CA TYR A 24 8.49 -24.67 2.28
C TYR A 24 9.30 -23.41 2.15
N ASN A 25 9.38 -22.89 0.93
CA ASN A 25 10.08 -21.65 0.63
C ASN A 25 9.12 -20.62 0.06
N SER A 26 9.30 -19.37 0.47
CA SER A 26 8.62 -18.23 -0.09
C SER A 26 9.53 -16.99 0.02
N SER A 27 9.26 -15.99 -0.79
CA SER A 27 9.83 -14.66 -0.61
C SER A 27 8.70 -13.69 -0.40
N CYS A 28 8.69 -13.01 0.73
CA CYS A 28 7.68 -11.99 1.01
C CYS A 28 8.20 -10.63 0.54
N TRP A 29 7.32 -9.85 -0.05
CA TRP A 29 7.54 -8.44 -0.29
C TRP A 29 6.33 -7.66 0.23
N SER A 30 6.56 -6.43 0.65
CA SER A 30 5.52 -5.63 1.30
C SER A 30 5.39 -4.28 0.61
N ALA A 31 4.15 -3.88 0.34
CA ALA A 31 3.86 -2.53 -0.11
C ALA A 31 3.70 -1.60 1.10
N VAL A 32 4.37 -0.46 1.06
CA VAL A 32 4.21 0.64 2.03
C VAL A 32 3.54 1.78 1.30
N GLY A 33 2.48 2.34 1.87
CA GLY A 33 1.70 3.41 1.24
C GLY A 33 0.78 2.93 0.12
N LEU A 34 0.35 1.66 0.13
CA LEU A 34 -0.59 1.13 -0.86
C LEU A 34 -1.93 1.89 -0.80
N ILE A 35 -2.41 2.17 0.41
CA ILE A 35 -3.65 2.93 0.59
C ILE A 35 -3.47 4.38 0.13
N ASP A 36 -2.31 5.02 0.41
CA ASP A 36 -2.01 6.36 -0.16
C ASP A 36 -2.10 6.36 -1.68
N LEU A 37 -1.61 5.31 -2.33
CA LEU A 37 -1.69 5.18 -3.79
C LEU A 37 -3.14 5.02 -4.25
N ALA A 38 -3.90 4.12 -3.63
CA ALA A 38 -5.30 3.87 -3.98
C ALA A 38 -6.15 5.14 -3.80
N ASP A 39 -6.02 5.79 -2.65
CA ASP A 39 -6.75 7.03 -2.35
C ASP A 39 -6.33 8.16 -3.28
N SER A 40 -5.05 8.26 -3.63
CA SER A 40 -4.56 9.24 -4.60
C SER A 40 -5.15 9.03 -5.99
N LEU A 41 -5.22 7.79 -6.46
CA LEU A 41 -5.84 7.46 -7.75
C LEU A 41 -7.35 7.72 -7.73
N SER A 42 -8.02 7.41 -6.61
CA SER A 42 -9.44 7.71 -6.39
C SER A 42 -9.71 9.22 -6.47
N VAL A 43 -8.91 10.02 -5.79
CA VAL A 43 -9.02 11.50 -5.81
C VAL A 43 -8.76 12.07 -7.20
N ILE A 44 -7.73 11.61 -7.88
CA ILE A 44 -7.44 12.04 -9.26
C ILE A 44 -8.63 11.74 -10.16
N ARG A 45 -9.14 10.50 -10.14
CA ARG A 45 -10.29 10.10 -10.93
C ARG A 45 -11.49 10.98 -10.62
N GLN A 46 -11.85 11.09 -9.34
CA GLN A 46 -13.02 11.85 -8.90
C GLN A 46 -12.91 13.32 -9.29
N PHE A 47 -11.82 14.01 -8.94
CA PHE A 47 -11.76 15.47 -9.06
C PHE A 47 -11.39 15.95 -10.45
N VAL A 48 -10.52 15.21 -11.15
CA VAL A 48 -10.04 15.65 -12.47
C VAL A 48 -10.96 15.15 -13.58
N TYR A 49 -11.39 13.87 -13.51
CA TYR A 49 -12.10 13.24 -14.63
C TYR A 49 -13.62 13.20 -14.45
N ASP A 50 -14.12 12.77 -13.30
CA ASP A 50 -15.54 12.54 -13.08
C ASP A 50 -16.27 13.86 -12.77
N GLU A 51 -15.83 14.58 -11.73
CA GLU A 51 -16.48 15.81 -11.25
C GLU A 51 -15.91 17.10 -11.86
N LYS A 52 -14.75 17.02 -12.50
CA LYS A 52 -14.06 18.17 -13.13
C LYS A 52 -13.94 19.38 -12.18
N LYS A 53 -13.72 19.12 -10.90
CA LYS A 53 -13.51 20.15 -9.87
C LYS A 53 -12.19 20.88 -10.02
N THR A 54 -11.21 20.22 -10.60
CA THR A 54 -9.86 20.78 -10.82
C THR A 54 -9.27 20.21 -12.10
N SER A 55 -8.28 20.91 -12.67
CA SER A 55 -7.49 20.35 -13.75
C SER A 55 -6.30 19.56 -13.23
N MET A 56 -5.69 18.71 -14.05
CA MET A 56 -4.46 18.00 -13.70
C MET A 56 -3.32 18.97 -13.41
N GLU A 57 -3.22 20.06 -14.18
CA GLU A 57 -2.20 21.11 -13.98
C GLU A 57 -2.36 21.78 -12.61
N THR A 58 -3.59 22.13 -12.22
CA THR A 58 -3.89 22.72 -10.91
C THR A 58 -3.57 21.74 -9.77
N LEU A 59 -3.89 20.46 -9.94
CA LEU A 59 -3.55 19.44 -8.96
C LEU A 59 -2.03 19.29 -8.82
N ILE A 60 -1.30 19.24 -9.93
CA ILE A 60 0.17 19.17 -9.92
C ILE A 60 0.77 20.41 -9.21
N ASP A 61 0.22 21.59 -9.44
CA ASP A 61 0.65 22.80 -8.76
C ASP A 61 0.41 22.73 -7.25
N ALA A 62 -0.78 22.27 -6.84
CA ALA A 62 -1.10 22.03 -5.44
C ALA A 62 -0.10 21.08 -4.75
N LEU A 63 0.29 20.00 -5.43
CA LEU A 63 1.27 19.05 -4.90
C LEU A 63 2.68 19.65 -4.81
N LYS A 64 3.11 20.41 -5.81
CA LYS A 64 4.41 21.11 -5.79
C LYS A 64 4.50 22.11 -4.63
N ASN A 65 3.40 22.79 -4.35
CA ASN A 65 3.27 23.79 -3.29
C ASN A 65 2.82 23.18 -1.94
N ASP A 66 2.88 21.87 -1.79
CA ASP A 66 2.50 21.18 -0.55
C ASP A 66 1.10 21.54 -0.05
N TRP A 67 0.16 21.65 -0.97
CA TRP A 67 -1.24 22.03 -0.77
C TRP A 67 -1.47 23.49 -0.34
N GLN A 68 -0.45 24.34 -0.24
CA GLN A 68 -0.62 25.75 0.09
C GLN A 68 -1.45 26.44 -0.98
N GLY A 69 -2.49 27.16 -0.56
CA GLY A 69 -3.44 27.81 -1.46
C GLY A 69 -4.48 26.88 -2.10
N HIS A 70 -4.43 25.59 -1.82
CA HIS A 70 -5.36 24.56 -2.36
C HIS A 70 -6.02 23.71 -1.28
N GLU A 71 -6.11 24.22 -0.05
CA GLU A 71 -6.64 23.51 1.12
C GLU A 71 -8.07 22.99 0.92
N ALA A 72 -8.88 23.69 0.13
CA ALA A 72 -10.26 23.29 -0.17
C ALA A 72 -10.36 21.95 -0.94
N LEU A 73 -9.34 21.60 -1.72
CA LEU A 73 -9.27 20.33 -2.43
C LEU A 73 -8.71 19.19 -1.56
N ARG A 74 -7.97 19.57 -0.53
CA ARG A 74 -7.27 18.61 0.33
C ARG A 74 -8.26 17.82 1.18
N LYS A 75 -8.10 16.48 1.23
CA LYS A 75 -8.88 15.57 2.09
C LYS A 75 -10.40 15.57 1.86
N ASN A 76 -10.85 15.90 0.65
CA ASN A 76 -12.26 15.91 0.26
C ASN A 76 -12.68 14.76 -0.68
N GLY A 77 -11.77 13.82 -0.97
CA GLY A 77 -12.03 12.70 -1.87
C GLY A 77 -12.76 11.53 -1.21
N ARG A 78 -12.95 10.48 -2.01
CA ARG A 78 -13.36 9.16 -1.53
C ARG A 78 -12.11 8.42 -1.07
N PHE A 79 -12.15 7.90 0.15
CA PHE A 79 -11.01 7.27 0.80
C PHE A 79 -11.37 5.87 1.26
N PHE A 80 -10.37 4.98 1.24
CA PHE A 80 -10.47 3.65 1.80
C PHE A 80 -10.85 3.68 3.29
N GLY A 81 -11.59 2.66 3.72
CA GLY A 81 -12.04 2.55 5.11
C GLY A 81 -13.41 3.17 5.38
N ASN A 82 -14.13 3.63 4.36
CA ASN A 82 -15.46 4.21 4.46
C ASN A 82 -16.58 3.33 3.91
N ASN A 83 -16.31 2.04 3.64
CA ASN A 83 -17.22 1.11 3.00
C ASN A 83 -17.64 1.63 1.61
N ASP A 84 -16.74 2.27 0.88
CA ASP A 84 -16.94 2.74 -0.49
C ASP A 84 -16.44 1.67 -1.45
N GLU A 85 -17.35 1.04 -2.16
CA GLU A 85 -17.07 -0.08 -3.07
C GLU A 85 -16.04 0.27 -4.13
N HIS A 86 -16.10 1.49 -4.65
CA HIS A 86 -15.19 1.95 -5.70
C HIS A 86 -13.73 2.01 -5.21
N THR A 87 -13.51 2.55 -4.00
CA THR A 87 -12.16 2.64 -3.42
C THR A 87 -11.67 1.27 -3.00
N ASP A 88 -12.56 0.44 -2.42
CA ASP A 88 -12.24 -0.93 -1.99
C ASP A 88 -11.84 -1.81 -3.19
N GLU A 89 -12.57 -1.73 -4.32
CA GLU A 89 -12.22 -2.41 -5.57
C GLU A 89 -10.87 -1.95 -6.14
N LEU A 90 -10.57 -0.66 -6.04
CA LEU A 90 -9.29 -0.13 -6.51
C LEU A 90 -8.12 -0.70 -5.71
N VAL A 91 -8.26 -0.82 -4.38
CA VAL A 91 -7.26 -1.47 -3.52
C VAL A 91 -7.09 -2.94 -3.91
N ASN A 92 -8.19 -3.69 -4.08
CA ASN A 92 -8.15 -5.10 -4.51
C ASN A 92 -7.44 -5.27 -5.85
N ARG A 93 -7.75 -4.41 -6.82
CA ARG A 93 -7.10 -4.44 -8.12
C ARG A 93 -5.61 -4.18 -8.03
N LEU A 94 -5.19 -3.20 -7.23
CA LEU A 94 -3.77 -2.91 -7.02
C LEU A 94 -3.05 -4.10 -6.37
N ILE A 95 -3.66 -4.75 -5.36
CA ILE A 95 -3.11 -5.96 -4.74
C ILE A 95 -2.93 -7.06 -5.79
N ALA A 96 -3.97 -7.35 -6.56
CA ALA A 96 -3.95 -8.40 -7.58
C ALA A 96 -2.91 -8.14 -8.68
N ASP A 97 -2.86 -6.91 -9.20
CA ASP A 97 -1.91 -6.51 -10.23
C ASP A 97 -0.45 -6.62 -9.74
N LEU A 98 -0.19 -6.21 -8.51
CA LEU A 98 1.13 -6.27 -7.88
C LEU A 98 1.54 -7.71 -7.58
N ASP A 99 0.64 -8.55 -7.05
CA ASP A 99 0.93 -9.98 -6.82
C ASP A 99 1.22 -10.70 -8.14
N ALA A 100 0.39 -10.47 -9.16
CA ALA A 100 0.60 -11.04 -10.50
C ALA A 100 1.93 -10.60 -11.12
N LEU A 101 2.30 -9.32 -10.93
CA LEU A 101 3.57 -8.79 -11.45
C LEU A 101 4.77 -9.42 -10.76
N ALA A 102 4.73 -9.56 -9.44
CA ALA A 102 5.80 -10.19 -8.67
C ALA A 102 5.98 -11.67 -9.04
N ASN A 103 4.88 -12.39 -9.24
CA ASN A 103 4.90 -13.82 -9.55
C ASN A 103 5.15 -14.14 -11.03
N LYS A 104 5.45 -13.16 -11.89
CA LYS A 104 5.98 -13.43 -13.25
C LYS A 104 7.34 -14.11 -13.24
N ARG A 105 8.05 -14.10 -12.13
CA ARG A 105 9.35 -14.74 -11.97
C ARG A 105 9.36 -15.57 -10.68
N ALA A 106 10.08 -16.68 -10.69
CA ALA A 106 10.26 -17.49 -9.49
C ALA A 106 11.23 -16.77 -8.51
N PRO A 107 10.98 -16.86 -7.20
CA PRO A 107 11.95 -16.41 -6.20
C PRO A 107 13.24 -17.25 -6.25
N LEU A 108 14.37 -16.63 -5.92
CA LEU A 108 15.68 -17.29 -5.93
C LEU A 108 15.74 -18.58 -5.07
N ARG A 109 14.99 -18.60 -3.98
CA ARG A 109 14.95 -19.74 -3.03
C ARG A 109 13.88 -20.78 -3.36
N GLY A 110 13.20 -20.67 -4.49
CA GLY A 110 12.02 -21.46 -4.85
C GLY A 110 10.75 -21.02 -4.15
N GLY A 111 9.63 -21.70 -4.42
CA GLY A 111 8.29 -21.31 -3.97
C GLY A 111 7.71 -20.18 -4.80
N ARG A 112 6.93 -19.30 -4.15
CA ARG A 112 6.30 -18.13 -4.80
C ARG A 112 6.60 -16.85 -4.02
N PHE A 113 6.39 -15.71 -4.66
CA PHE A 113 6.31 -14.46 -3.94
C PHE A 113 4.97 -14.37 -3.20
N LEU A 114 5.04 -13.93 -1.94
CA LEU A 114 3.88 -13.62 -1.12
C LEU A 114 3.81 -12.11 -0.97
N PHE A 115 2.72 -11.53 -1.44
CA PHE A 115 2.45 -10.12 -1.24
C PHE A 115 1.94 -9.89 0.17
N GLY A 116 2.41 -8.86 0.82
CA GLY A 116 1.97 -8.45 2.15
C GLY A 116 1.79 -6.93 2.23
N CYS A 117 0.73 -6.52 2.88
CA CYS A 117 0.49 -5.14 3.24
C CYS A 117 0.61 -5.00 4.75
N TYR A 118 1.81 -5.02 5.28
CA TYR A 118 2.05 -4.84 6.71
C TYR A 118 3.20 -3.86 6.94
N ILE A 119 3.23 -3.29 8.11
CA ILE A 119 4.37 -2.48 8.52
C ILE A 119 5.52 -3.44 8.78
N GLY A 120 6.34 -3.63 7.77
CA GLY A 120 7.63 -4.26 7.95
C GLY A 120 8.49 -3.41 8.88
N TYR A 121 9.47 -4.02 9.46
CA TYR A 121 10.49 -3.49 10.35
C TYR A 121 10.53 -1.95 10.49
N ASN A 122 10.41 -1.47 11.74
CA ASN A 122 10.85 -0.15 12.18
C ASN A 122 10.27 1.05 11.41
N SER A 123 8.95 1.18 11.38
CA SER A 123 8.36 2.45 10.93
C SER A 123 8.74 2.83 9.49
N ALA A 124 8.86 1.86 8.59
CA ALA A 124 9.19 2.11 7.18
C ALA A 124 8.27 3.16 6.55
N HIS A 125 6.99 3.17 6.92
CA HIS A 125 6.01 4.15 6.48
C HIS A 125 6.40 5.58 6.88
N ILE A 126 7.01 5.79 8.06
CA ILE A 126 7.51 7.09 8.50
C ILE A 126 8.75 7.47 7.70
N SER A 127 9.76 6.60 7.65
CA SER A 127 11.03 6.90 6.99
C SER A 127 10.89 7.12 5.47
N MET A 128 9.98 6.39 4.82
CA MET A 128 9.65 6.60 3.41
C MET A 128 8.80 7.87 3.24
N GLY A 129 7.84 8.13 4.12
CA GLY A 129 7.03 9.34 4.12
C GLY A 129 7.87 10.61 4.20
N LEU A 130 8.88 10.65 5.06
CA LEU A 130 9.82 11.77 5.17
C LEU A 130 10.50 12.13 3.84
N ARG A 131 10.65 11.18 2.93
CA ARG A 131 11.28 11.36 1.62
C ARG A 131 10.27 11.53 0.47
N THR A 132 8.98 11.41 0.76
CA THR A 132 7.92 11.49 -0.24
C THR A 132 7.30 12.89 -0.22
N GLY A 133 7.12 13.47 -1.39
CA GLY A 133 6.42 14.74 -1.58
C GLY A 133 4.94 14.66 -1.18
N ALA A 134 4.20 15.76 -1.34
CA ALA A 134 2.76 15.77 -1.18
C ALA A 134 2.10 14.80 -2.17
N THR A 135 0.99 14.17 -1.77
CA THR A 135 0.28 13.17 -2.58
C THR A 135 -1.20 13.57 -2.78
N PRO A 136 -1.84 13.14 -3.88
CA PRO A 136 -3.20 13.56 -4.23
C PRO A 136 -4.27 13.23 -3.18
N ASN A 137 -4.08 12.21 -2.34
CA ASN A 137 -4.95 11.90 -1.20
C ASN A 137 -4.96 12.98 -0.10
N GLY A 138 -4.13 14.01 -0.23
CA GLY A 138 -4.08 15.13 0.72
C GLY A 138 -2.97 15.03 1.76
N ARG A 139 -2.10 14.01 1.67
CA ARG A 139 -0.90 13.90 2.51
C ARG A 139 0.08 15.01 2.14
N ARG A 140 0.68 15.66 3.13
CA ARG A 140 1.72 16.68 2.93
C ARG A 140 3.10 16.06 2.78
N ARG A 141 4.03 16.84 2.29
CA ARG A 141 5.45 16.46 2.23
C ARG A 141 5.94 16.11 3.63
N GLY A 142 6.58 14.95 3.75
CA GLY A 142 7.17 14.52 5.01
C GLY A 142 6.22 13.85 5.99
N ASP A 143 4.90 13.91 5.77
CA ASP A 143 3.96 13.12 6.56
C ASP A 143 4.22 11.63 6.35
N ALA A 144 3.93 10.80 7.36
CA ALA A 144 4.02 9.36 7.24
C ALA A 144 3.11 8.83 6.12
N LEU A 145 3.53 7.77 5.45
CA LEU A 145 2.66 6.99 4.58
C LEU A 145 1.72 6.11 5.41
N THR A 146 0.66 5.61 4.81
CA THR A 146 -0.23 4.64 5.47
C THR A 146 0.50 3.35 5.81
N ALA A 147 0.16 2.80 6.96
CA ALA A 147 0.76 1.60 7.52
C ALA A 147 -0.07 0.36 7.17
N GLY A 148 0.39 -0.45 6.23
CA GLY A 148 -0.34 -1.64 5.80
C GLY A 148 -1.65 -1.30 5.10
N ILE A 149 -2.75 -1.92 5.53
CA ILE A 149 -4.10 -1.69 5.01
C ILE A 149 -4.92 -0.74 5.91
N ILE A 150 -4.27 0.12 6.66
CA ILE A 150 -4.94 1.10 7.53
C ILE A 150 -5.36 2.31 6.70
N ALA A 151 -6.56 2.81 6.91
CA ALA A 151 -7.00 4.07 6.31
C ALA A 151 -6.06 5.22 6.68
N GLU A 152 -5.93 6.22 5.81
CA GLU A 152 -5.16 7.42 6.17
C GLU A 152 -5.75 8.08 7.43
N PRO A 153 -4.91 8.51 8.38
CA PRO A 153 -5.38 9.08 9.65
C PRO A 153 -6.42 10.18 9.46
N GLY A 154 -7.61 9.98 10.05
CA GLY A 154 -8.74 10.88 9.99
C GLY A 154 -9.54 10.84 8.69
N MET A 155 -9.32 9.85 7.81
CA MET A 155 -10.09 9.66 6.59
C MET A 155 -11.16 8.56 6.71
N ASP A 156 -11.13 7.74 7.73
CA ASP A 156 -12.14 6.74 8.10
C ASP A 156 -13.37 7.39 8.78
N LYS A 157 -14.00 8.31 8.07
CA LYS A 157 -15.06 9.21 8.60
C LYS A 157 -16.34 8.48 8.99
N ASN A 158 -16.57 7.29 8.43
CA ASN A 158 -17.78 6.49 8.65
C ASN A 158 -17.65 5.50 9.82
N GLY A 159 -16.55 5.59 10.58
CA GLY A 159 -16.32 4.83 11.80
C GLY A 159 -15.82 3.41 11.58
N LEU A 160 -15.51 2.74 12.70
CA LEU A 160 -14.83 1.44 12.72
C LEU A 160 -15.55 0.34 11.92
N THR A 161 -16.88 0.29 11.98
CA THR A 161 -17.66 -0.74 11.26
C THR A 161 -17.47 -0.62 9.75
N SER A 162 -17.48 0.60 9.23
CA SER A 162 -17.22 0.87 7.79
C SER A 162 -15.80 0.52 7.39
N TYR A 163 -14.83 0.84 8.24
CA TYR A 163 -13.44 0.44 8.02
C TYR A 163 -13.28 -1.08 7.97
N LEU A 164 -13.87 -1.82 8.92
CA LEU A 164 -13.84 -3.28 8.93
C LEU A 164 -14.53 -3.89 7.71
N ALA A 165 -15.62 -3.27 7.23
CA ALA A 165 -16.30 -3.70 6.00
C ALA A 165 -15.41 -3.51 4.76
N SER A 166 -14.71 -2.37 4.63
CA SER A 166 -13.72 -2.15 3.58
C SER A 166 -12.58 -3.19 3.65
N ALA A 167 -12.01 -3.39 4.84
CA ALA A 167 -10.93 -4.35 5.04
C ALA A 167 -11.35 -5.80 4.74
N ALA A 168 -12.60 -6.18 5.07
CA ALA A 168 -13.14 -7.51 4.80
C ALA A 168 -13.39 -7.80 3.32
N ARG A 169 -13.42 -6.78 2.45
CA ARG A 169 -13.52 -6.95 1.00
C ARG A 169 -12.18 -7.20 0.32
N LEU A 170 -11.07 -7.01 1.03
CA LEU A 170 -9.74 -7.24 0.46
C LEU A 170 -9.46 -8.74 0.39
N ASN A 171 -9.04 -9.23 -0.79
CA ASN A 171 -8.74 -10.63 -1.09
C ASN A 171 -7.23 -10.87 -1.23
#